data_e4d4c643317ff254f1ce3e613c7190f3
#
_entry.id   e4d4c643317ff254f1ce3e613c7190f3
#
_cell.length_a   1.000
_cell.length_b   1.000
_cell.length_c   1.000
_cell.angle_alpha   90.00
_cell.angle_beta   90.00
_cell.angle_gamma   90.00
#
_symmetry.space_group_name_H-M   'P 1'
#
loop_
_entity.id
_entity.type
_entity.pdbx_description
1 polymer ?
#
loop_
_entity_poly.entity_id
_entity_poly.type
_entity_poly.pdbx_seq_one_letter_code
_entity_poly.pdbx_strand_id
1 'polypeptide(L)'
;AYKFTGIDSSSQPSMDEMKQGAIHLPMALAHQGIVVVASRSHQTEETTAFIDNLRKQGKPVTLISSGSSLKICLVAEGSADIYPRFAPTMEWDTAAGHAIAKSAGCDIYHIDGKTPLRYNKEDLHNPWFIVK
;
A
#
# COMPACT_ATOMS: atom_id res chain seq x y z
N ALA A 1 7.66 -10.13 -4.30
CA ALA A 1 7.75 -9.90 -2.84
C ALA A 1 7.24 -11.12 -2.07
N TYR A 2 7.58 -11.20 -0.79
CA TYR A 2 7.23 -12.35 0.06
C TYR A 2 6.75 -11.87 1.42
N LYS A 3 5.80 -12.60 1.99
CA LYS A 3 5.30 -12.40 3.36
C LYS A 3 5.66 -13.59 4.22
N PHE A 4 6.17 -13.33 5.39
CA PHE A 4 6.44 -14.33 6.43
C PHE A 4 5.50 -14.12 7.60
N THR A 5 5.12 -15.22 8.25
CA THR A 5 4.33 -15.23 9.48
C THR A 5 5.02 -16.12 10.51
N GLY A 6 4.81 -15.83 11.79
CA GLY A 6 5.34 -16.67 12.87
C GLY A 6 6.82 -16.50 13.20
N ILE A 7 7.47 -15.41 12.72
CA ILE A 7 8.82 -15.05 13.14
C ILE A 7 8.71 -14.27 14.45
N ASP A 8 9.30 -14.79 15.52
CA ASP A 8 9.46 -14.05 16.78
C ASP A 8 10.84 -13.39 16.87
N SER A 9 11.02 -12.51 17.84
CA SER A 9 12.26 -11.77 18.03
C SER A 9 13.45 -12.64 18.47
N SER A 10 13.22 -13.88 18.87
CA SER A 10 14.26 -14.84 19.27
C SER A 10 14.66 -15.77 18.13
N SER A 11 13.86 -15.87 17.07
CA SER A 11 14.16 -16.69 15.91
C SER A 11 15.14 -16.00 14.96
N GLN A 12 16.16 -16.73 14.53
CA GLN A 12 17.06 -16.31 13.46
C GLN A 12 16.99 -17.31 12.32
N PRO A 13 15.87 -17.32 11.56
CA PRO A 13 15.70 -18.29 10.48
C PRO A 13 16.74 -18.03 9.37
N SER A 14 17.29 -19.10 8.83
CA SER A 14 18.12 -19.03 7.63
C SER A 14 17.30 -18.53 6.42
N MET A 15 18.00 -18.06 5.39
CA MET A 15 17.34 -17.63 4.14
C MET A 15 16.52 -18.76 3.50
N ASP A 16 16.93 -20.00 3.64
CA ASP A 16 16.22 -21.14 3.07
C ASP A 16 14.97 -21.50 3.86
N GLU A 17 15.03 -21.46 5.19
CA GLU A 17 13.84 -21.57 6.04
C GLU A 17 12.84 -20.44 5.77
N MET A 18 13.33 -19.20 5.62
CA MET A 18 12.48 -18.07 5.24
C MET A 18 11.81 -18.32 3.89
N LYS A 19 12.53 -18.80 2.87
CA LYS A 19 11.93 -19.07 1.56
C LYS A 19 10.89 -20.19 1.59
N GLN A 20 11.11 -21.25 2.38
CA GLN A 20 10.18 -22.38 2.51
C GLN A 20 8.86 -21.97 3.20
N GLY A 21 8.91 -21.06 4.19
CA GLY A 21 7.73 -20.56 4.89
C GLY A 21 7.10 -19.33 4.25
N ALA A 22 7.62 -18.85 3.11
CA ALA A 22 7.20 -17.60 2.49
C ALA A 22 5.92 -17.75 1.67
N ILE A 23 5.02 -16.80 1.83
CA ILE A 23 3.88 -16.59 0.93
C ILE A 23 4.30 -15.61 -0.16
N HIS A 24 4.19 -16.00 -1.42
CA HIS A 24 4.47 -15.09 -2.54
C HIS A 24 3.38 -14.01 -2.65
N LEU A 25 3.77 -12.76 -2.87
CA LEU A 25 2.86 -11.63 -3.00
C LEU A 25 2.67 -11.24 -4.47
N PRO A 26 1.47 -10.72 -4.84
CA PRO A 26 0.31 -10.56 -3.98
C PRO A 26 -0.39 -11.89 -3.69
N MET A 27 -1.07 -11.98 -2.55
CA MET A 27 -1.96 -13.09 -2.28
C MET A 27 -3.22 -12.97 -3.14
N ALA A 28 -3.72 -14.08 -3.70
CA ALA A 28 -4.97 -14.10 -4.45
C ALA A 28 -6.17 -14.04 -3.48
N LEU A 29 -6.43 -12.88 -2.90
CA LEU A 29 -7.58 -12.66 -2.03
C LEU A 29 -8.79 -12.22 -2.86
N ALA A 30 -9.91 -12.92 -2.69
CA ALA A 30 -11.15 -12.55 -3.36
C ALA A 30 -11.86 -11.43 -2.59
N HIS A 31 -11.91 -10.23 -3.15
CA HIS A 31 -12.68 -9.12 -2.61
C HIS A 31 -14.06 -9.02 -3.28
N GLN A 32 -15.10 -8.81 -2.48
CA GLN A 32 -16.42 -8.42 -3.01
C GLN A 32 -16.47 -6.89 -3.17
N GLY A 33 -15.81 -6.36 -4.21
CA GLY A 33 -15.73 -4.93 -4.44
C GLY A 33 -14.32 -4.39 -4.34
N ILE A 34 -14.18 -3.13 -3.92
CA ILE A 34 -12.90 -2.42 -3.78
C ILE A 34 -12.58 -2.26 -2.30
N VAL A 35 -11.42 -2.72 -1.86
CA VAL A 35 -10.90 -2.51 -0.50
C VAL A 35 -9.94 -1.33 -0.52
N VAL A 36 -10.33 -0.24 0.16
CA VAL A 36 -9.50 0.96 0.33
C VAL A 36 -8.87 0.94 1.71
N VAL A 37 -7.55 1.08 1.79
CA VAL A 37 -6.88 1.31 3.07
C VAL A 37 -6.60 2.79 3.28
N ALA A 38 -6.96 3.33 4.45
CA ALA A 38 -6.74 4.74 4.79
C ALA A 38 -6.12 4.90 6.18
N SER A 39 -5.71 6.12 6.52
CA SER A 39 -5.24 6.45 7.88
C SER A 39 -6.41 6.54 8.84
N ARG A 40 -6.22 6.06 10.07
CA ARG A 40 -7.20 6.25 11.16
C ARG A 40 -7.32 7.70 11.63
N SER A 41 -6.21 8.41 11.67
CA SER A 41 -6.07 9.71 12.34
C SER A 41 -5.96 10.89 11.36
N HIS A 42 -5.84 10.65 10.06
CA HIS A 42 -5.59 11.68 9.05
C HIS A 42 -6.46 11.41 7.81
N GLN A 43 -7.77 11.33 8.03
CA GLN A 43 -8.74 11.37 6.94
C GLN A 43 -8.96 12.83 6.55
N THR A 44 -8.53 13.19 5.35
CA THR A 44 -8.76 14.51 4.77
C THR A 44 -10.06 14.52 3.96
N GLU A 45 -10.57 15.71 3.65
CA GLU A 45 -11.76 15.86 2.79
C GLU A 45 -11.53 15.23 1.41
N GLU A 46 -10.30 15.36 0.87
CA GLU A 46 -9.92 14.76 -0.41
C GLU A 46 -9.96 13.23 -0.36
N THR A 47 -9.53 12.62 0.77
CA THR A 47 -9.63 11.16 0.97
C THR A 47 -11.09 10.73 0.96
N THR A 48 -11.96 11.47 1.63
CA THR A 48 -13.41 11.19 1.67
C THR A 48 -14.00 11.32 0.27
N ALA A 49 -13.71 12.42 -0.44
CA ALA A 49 -14.18 12.65 -1.80
C ALA A 49 -13.71 11.55 -2.78
N PHE A 50 -12.47 11.08 -2.64
CA PHE A 50 -11.92 9.99 -3.43
C PHE A 50 -12.71 8.69 -3.20
N ILE A 51 -12.97 8.33 -1.94
CA ILE A 51 -13.75 7.14 -1.56
C ILE A 51 -15.18 7.23 -2.10
N ASP A 52 -15.82 8.39 -1.98
CA ASP A 52 -17.18 8.61 -2.48
C ASP A 52 -17.24 8.52 -4.01
N ASN A 53 -16.21 8.96 -4.71
CA ASN A 53 -16.10 8.76 -6.15
C ASN A 53 -16.01 7.28 -6.54
N LEU A 54 -15.26 6.47 -5.78
CA LEU A 54 -15.21 5.01 -6.01
C LEU A 54 -16.59 4.37 -5.79
N ARG A 55 -17.31 4.77 -4.72
CA ARG A 55 -18.67 4.29 -4.45
C ARG A 55 -19.66 4.58 -5.59
N LYS A 56 -19.56 5.76 -6.20
CA LYS A 56 -20.39 6.18 -7.33
C LYS A 56 -20.19 5.31 -8.59
N GLN A 57 -19.08 4.56 -8.68
CA GLN A 57 -18.82 3.64 -9.79
C GLN A 57 -19.61 2.32 -9.70
N GLY A 58 -20.47 2.17 -8.70
CA GLY A 58 -21.38 1.03 -8.57
C GLY A 58 -20.78 -0.25 -8.00
N LYS A 59 -19.53 -0.20 -7.52
CA LYS A 59 -18.90 -1.32 -6.79
C LYS A 59 -18.97 -1.09 -5.29
N PRO A 60 -19.19 -2.12 -4.47
CA PRO A 60 -19.06 -2.02 -3.03
C PRO A 60 -17.66 -1.54 -2.64
N VAL A 61 -17.56 -0.60 -1.70
CA VAL A 61 -16.27 -0.10 -1.20
C VAL A 61 -16.17 -0.41 0.28
N THR A 62 -15.21 -1.24 0.63
CA THR A 62 -14.82 -1.56 2.01
C THR A 62 -13.66 -0.68 2.44
N LEU A 63 -13.76 -0.07 3.61
CA LEU A 63 -12.70 0.76 4.16
C LEU A 63 -12.01 0.01 5.31
N ILE A 64 -10.70 -0.16 5.21
CA ILE A 64 -9.86 -0.66 6.30
C ILE A 64 -8.88 0.41 6.74
N SER A 65 -8.42 0.32 7.98
CA SER A 65 -7.52 1.33 8.56
C SER A 65 -6.23 0.71 9.07
N SER A 66 -5.11 1.36 8.73
CA SER A 66 -3.79 0.97 9.24
C SER A 66 -2.92 2.21 9.46
N GLY A 67 -1.88 2.07 10.28
CA GLY A 67 -0.88 3.12 10.51
C GLY A 67 0.28 3.07 9.53
N SER A 68 1.05 4.17 9.46
CA SER A 68 2.36 4.26 8.81
C SER A 68 2.42 3.68 7.38
N SER A 69 3.61 3.23 6.98
CA SER A 69 3.92 2.58 5.70
C SER A 69 3.27 1.20 5.52
N LEU A 70 2.72 0.60 6.59
CA LEU A 70 2.00 -0.67 6.52
C LEU A 70 0.85 -0.65 5.50
N LYS A 71 0.26 0.52 5.23
CA LYS A 71 -0.78 0.67 4.20
C LYS A 71 -0.28 0.32 2.79
N ILE A 72 0.98 0.62 2.47
CA ILE A 72 1.61 0.22 1.22
C ILE A 72 1.77 -1.30 1.17
N CYS A 73 2.18 -1.91 2.30
CA CYS A 73 2.32 -3.35 2.41
C CYS A 73 0.98 -4.09 2.28
N LEU A 74 -0.12 -3.51 2.81
CA LEU A 74 -1.46 -4.11 2.67
C LEU A 74 -1.93 -4.16 1.21
N VAL A 75 -1.57 -3.16 0.40
CA VAL A 75 -1.81 -3.21 -1.06
C VAL A 75 -0.90 -4.25 -1.70
N ALA A 76 0.39 -4.24 -1.38
CA ALA A 76 1.36 -5.20 -1.92
C ALA A 76 1.01 -6.66 -1.61
N GLU A 77 0.41 -6.93 -0.45
CA GLU A 77 0.00 -8.30 -0.10
C GLU A 77 -1.35 -8.72 -0.66
N GLY A 78 -2.13 -7.79 -1.20
CA GLY A 78 -3.46 -8.04 -1.74
C GLY A 78 -4.60 -7.96 -0.71
N SER A 79 -4.34 -7.52 0.52
CA SER A 79 -5.37 -7.27 1.55
C SER A 79 -6.15 -5.98 1.33
N ALA A 80 -5.62 -5.07 0.52
CA ALA A 80 -6.29 -3.89 0.01
C ALA A 80 -6.01 -3.72 -1.48
N ASP A 81 -6.94 -3.10 -2.19
CA ASP A 81 -6.80 -2.81 -3.62
C ASP A 81 -6.16 -1.44 -3.86
N ILE A 82 -6.36 -0.50 -2.93
CA ILE A 82 -5.93 0.88 -3.14
C ILE A 82 -5.64 1.61 -1.83
N TYR A 83 -4.56 2.41 -1.83
CA TYR A 83 -4.22 3.34 -0.76
C TYR A 83 -4.04 4.74 -1.32
N PRO A 84 -5.02 5.64 -1.16
CA PRO A 84 -4.87 7.06 -1.50
C PRO A 84 -4.19 7.82 -0.37
N ARG A 85 -3.28 8.73 -0.71
CA ARG A 85 -2.60 9.61 0.23
C ARG A 85 -2.67 11.07 -0.20
N PHE A 86 -3.54 11.84 0.45
CA PHE A 86 -3.76 13.28 0.24
C PHE A 86 -3.22 14.12 1.42
N ALA A 87 -2.06 13.73 1.94
CA ALA A 87 -1.39 14.49 3.00
C ALA A 87 0.13 14.40 2.78
N PRO A 88 0.90 15.38 3.26
CA PRO A 88 2.35 15.42 3.06
C PRO A 88 3.04 14.16 3.55
N THR A 89 4.04 13.71 2.79
CA THR A 89 5.00 12.66 3.15
C THR A 89 6.33 12.99 2.50
N MET A 90 7.38 12.36 3.01
CA MET A 90 8.73 12.49 2.47
C MET A 90 9.12 11.23 1.69
N GLU A 91 10.12 11.32 0.85
CA GLU A 91 10.62 10.18 0.06
C GLU A 91 10.98 8.97 0.94
N TRP A 92 11.59 9.18 2.10
CA TRP A 92 11.95 8.10 3.03
C TRP A 92 10.75 7.41 3.70
N ASP A 93 9.56 8.05 3.72
CA ASP A 93 8.34 7.42 4.22
C ASP A 93 7.79 6.37 3.25
N THR A 94 8.17 6.44 1.98
CA THR A 94 7.59 5.63 0.91
C THR A 94 8.58 4.70 0.23
N ALA A 95 9.88 5.01 0.20
CA ALA A 95 10.85 4.32 -0.65
C ALA A 95 10.92 2.80 -0.42
N ALA A 96 11.02 2.35 0.83
CA ALA A 96 11.06 0.92 1.15
C ALA A 96 9.73 0.22 0.81
N GLY A 97 8.60 0.83 1.18
CA GLY A 97 7.27 0.31 0.85
C GLY A 97 7.04 0.25 -0.66
N HIS A 98 7.52 1.24 -1.41
CA HIS A 98 7.43 1.26 -2.87
C HIS A 98 8.20 0.11 -3.51
N ALA A 99 9.40 -0.20 -3.01
CA ALA A 99 10.17 -1.34 -3.50
C ALA A 99 9.43 -2.67 -3.28
N ILE A 100 8.76 -2.82 -2.12
CA ILE A 100 7.92 -3.99 -1.81
C ILE A 100 6.71 -4.04 -2.74
N ALA A 101 5.97 -2.94 -2.91
CA ALA A 101 4.81 -2.85 -3.78
C ALA A 101 5.17 -3.21 -5.22
N LYS A 102 6.24 -2.63 -5.74
CA LYS A 102 6.72 -2.89 -7.10
C LYS A 102 7.12 -4.35 -7.31
N SER A 103 7.77 -4.96 -6.31
CA SER A 103 8.14 -6.39 -6.35
C SER A 103 6.93 -7.31 -6.22
N ALA A 104 5.78 -6.80 -5.78
CA ALA A 104 4.50 -7.52 -5.71
C ALA A 104 3.60 -7.27 -6.94
N GLY A 105 4.05 -6.46 -7.92
CA GLY A 105 3.27 -6.13 -9.11
C GLY A 105 2.37 -4.91 -8.97
N CYS A 106 2.44 -4.19 -7.83
CA CYS A 106 1.80 -2.89 -7.60
C CYS A 106 2.77 -1.75 -7.91
N ASP A 107 2.29 -0.51 -7.89
CA ASP A 107 3.16 0.67 -7.98
C ASP A 107 2.56 1.84 -7.19
N ILE A 108 3.37 2.88 -6.97
CA ILE A 108 2.91 4.15 -6.40
C ILE A 108 2.88 5.20 -7.52
N TYR A 109 1.69 5.74 -7.74
CA TYR A 109 1.45 6.75 -8.76
C TYR A 109 1.07 8.09 -8.14
N HIS A 110 1.30 9.18 -8.85
CA HIS A 110 0.62 10.45 -8.60
C HIS A 110 -0.90 10.22 -8.59
N ILE A 111 -1.67 11.20 -8.12
CA ILE A 111 -3.15 11.09 -8.06
C ILE A 111 -3.81 10.92 -9.43
N ASP A 112 -3.09 11.14 -10.53
CA ASP A 112 -3.54 10.84 -11.89
C ASP A 112 -3.64 9.31 -12.15
N GLY A 113 -3.06 8.50 -11.25
CA GLY A 113 -3.05 7.04 -11.33
C GLY A 113 -2.21 6.46 -12.47
N LYS A 114 -1.32 7.24 -13.07
CA LYS A 114 -0.52 6.89 -14.24
C LYS A 114 0.96 7.25 -14.13
N THR A 115 1.28 8.42 -13.57
CA THR A 115 2.65 8.91 -13.43
C THR A 115 3.31 8.25 -12.20
N PRO A 116 4.33 7.40 -12.36
CA PRO A 116 4.99 6.77 -11.20
C PRO A 116 5.67 7.81 -10.31
N LEU A 117 5.69 7.53 -9.01
CA LEU A 117 6.41 8.34 -8.04
C LEU A 117 7.91 8.26 -8.29
N ARG A 118 8.60 9.41 -8.18
CA ARG A 118 10.05 9.51 -8.37
C ARG A 118 10.74 9.84 -7.07
N TYR A 119 12.00 9.43 -6.95
CA TYR A 119 12.87 9.61 -5.81
C TYR A 119 14.14 10.37 -6.19
N ASN A 120 14.84 10.85 -5.17
CA ASN A 120 16.05 11.65 -5.32
C ASN A 120 15.79 12.95 -6.07
N LYS A 121 14.68 13.61 -5.73
CA LYS A 121 14.32 14.93 -6.23
C LYS A 121 15.05 16.01 -5.44
N GLU A 122 15.12 17.23 -5.95
CA GLU A 122 15.60 18.40 -5.22
C GLU A 122 14.69 18.71 -4.01
N ASP A 123 13.38 18.73 -4.21
CA ASP A 123 12.38 18.74 -3.14
C ASP A 123 12.01 17.30 -2.79
N LEU A 124 12.37 16.86 -1.57
CA LEU A 124 12.15 15.50 -1.10
C LEU A 124 10.71 15.23 -0.65
N HIS A 125 9.82 16.21 -0.71
CA HIS A 125 8.39 15.97 -0.48
C HIS A 125 7.80 15.11 -1.59
N ASN A 126 6.94 14.17 -1.20
CA ASN A 126 6.14 13.44 -2.16
C ASN A 126 4.92 14.28 -2.58
N PRO A 127 4.55 14.28 -3.85
CA PRO A 127 3.21 14.70 -4.24
C PRO A 127 2.16 13.78 -3.61
N TRP A 128 0.91 14.17 -3.64
CA TRP A 128 -0.19 13.26 -3.34
C TRP A 128 -0.14 12.04 -4.26
N PHE A 129 -0.43 10.87 -3.72
CA PHE A 129 -0.23 9.63 -4.46
C PHE A 129 -1.30 8.58 -4.19
N ILE A 130 -1.31 7.57 -5.03
CA ILE A 130 -2.15 6.38 -4.92
C ILE A 130 -1.25 5.16 -5.09
N VAL A 131 -1.39 4.18 -4.19
CA VAL A 131 -0.82 2.83 -4.34
C VAL A 131 -1.90 1.90 -4.88
N LYS A 132 -1.60 1.15 -5.95
CA LYS A 132 -2.52 0.17 -6.54
C LYS A 132 -1.77 -0.88 -7.35
#